data_6006cec6df63cddd94d534245eebd53c
#
_entry.id   6006cec6df63cddd94d534245eebd53c
#
_cell.length_a   1.000
_cell.length_b   1.000
_cell.length_c   1.000
_cell.angle_alpha   90.00
_cell.angle_beta   90.00
_cell.angle_gamma   90.00
#
_symmetry.space_group_name_H-M   'P 1'
#
loop_
_entity.id
_entity.type
_entity.pdbx_description
1 polymer ?
#
loop_
_entity_poly.entity_id
_entity_poly.type
_entity_poly.pdbx_seq_one_letter_code
_entity_poly.pdbx_strand_id
1 'polypeptide(L)'
;FASGIVGGAWASLPSSWSELWAAAWAGWIPGGDGYAGGADPLTILMALLSAPVAPFGVTPGTVATFLLVASSPLAATLAWVPSRSLTSSLRVRFLVSLAWALSPALLLSASHGSLAGALAHVALPVLAAYCVPAATPLMVAGASGVTAAPINPRTVNAGCAGLALLVLACCAPWTLPLGVAALLWRARRSAVVALPAAVVLAPTYASIIAHPSAWGALTSTSGGVHAYTRASSW
;
A
#
# COMPACT_ATOMS: atom_id res chain seq x y z
N PHE A 1 8.12 0.08 -27.13
CA PHE A 1 7.23 -0.58 -26.14
C PHE A 1 7.27 0.19 -24.83
N ALA A 2 6.81 1.46 -24.84
CA ALA A 2 6.77 2.30 -23.63
C ALA A 2 5.38 2.34 -22.97
N SER A 3 4.42 1.61 -23.50
CA SER A 3 3.06 1.60 -22.96
C SER A 3 2.89 0.34 -22.09
N GLY A 4 2.99 0.51 -20.77
CA GLY A 4 2.56 -0.50 -19.83
C GLY A 4 1.07 -0.88 -20.05
N ILE A 5 0.51 -1.68 -19.17
CA ILE A 5 -0.91 -2.04 -19.21
C ILE A 5 -1.73 -0.75 -19.19
N VAL A 6 -2.54 -0.52 -20.22
CA VAL A 6 -3.40 0.66 -20.35
C VAL A 6 -4.85 0.20 -20.34
N GLY A 7 -5.66 0.79 -19.50
CA GLY A 7 -7.10 0.53 -19.44
C GLY A 7 -7.63 0.22 -18.03
N GLY A 8 -8.92 0.14 -17.87
CA GLY A 8 -9.58 -0.08 -16.59
C GLY A 8 -9.44 1.10 -15.63
N ALA A 9 -9.10 0.83 -14.38
CA ALA A 9 -8.89 1.84 -13.35
C ALA A 9 -7.45 2.42 -13.34
N TRP A 10 -6.68 2.14 -14.39
CA TRP A 10 -5.28 2.55 -14.48
C TRP A 10 -5.15 3.98 -15.00
N ALA A 11 -4.68 4.90 -14.16
CA ALA A 11 -4.26 6.22 -14.60
C ALA A 11 -2.86 6.13 -15.26
N SER A 12 -2.66 6.89 -16.35
CA SER A 12 -1.34 7.00 -16.96
C SER A 12 -0.36 7.63 -15.97
N LEU A 13 0.68 6.88 -15.62
CA LEU A 13 1.76 7.41 -14.78
C LEU A 13 2.73 8.23 -15.64
N PRO A 14 3.39 9.25 -15.06
CA PRO A 14 4.45 9.99 -15.72
C PRO A 14 5.55 9.07 -16.26
N SER A 15 6.20 9.52 -17.33
CA SER A 15 7.23 8.74 -18.03
C SER A 15 8.53 8.63 -17.24
N SER A 16 8.82 9.62 -16.38
CA SER A 16 10.02 9.66 -15.56
C SER A 16 9.71 9.69 -14.07
N TRP A 17 10.65 9.22 -13.28
CA TRP A 17 10.55 9.27 -11.82
C TRP A 17 10.51 10.70 -11.30
N SER A 18 11.27 11.62 -11.90
CA SER A 18 11.30 13.04 -11.48
C SER A 18 9.95 13.72 -11.69
N GLU A 19 9.26 13.43 -12.79
CA GLU A 19 7.89 13.92 -13.03
C GLU A 19 6.90 13.31 -12.03
N LEU A 20 7.03 12.00 -11.75
CA LEU A 20 6.19 11.33 -10.74
C LEU A 20 6.41 11.92 -9.35
N TRP A 21 7.68 12.19 -8.99
CA TRP A 21 8.04 12.82 -7.72
C TRP A 21 7.46 14.24 -7.62
N ALA A 22 7.59 15.04 -8.67
CA ALA A 22 6.98 16.37 -8.72
C ALA A 22 5.45 16.29 -8.59
N ALA A 23 4.81 15.37 -9.31
CA ALA A 23 3.36 15.14 -9.23
C ALA A 23 2.90 14.67 -7.84
N ALA A 24 3.74 13.96 -7.11
CA ALA A 24 3.44 13.49 -5.75
C ALA A 24 3.25 14.64 -4.74
N TRP A 25 3.82 15.81 -5.02
CA TRP A 25 3.75 16.98 -4.12
C TRP A 25 2.92 18.13 -4.66
N ALA A 26 2.69 18.18 -5.96
CA ALA A 26 1.91 19.19 -6.65
C ALA A 26 0.55 18.61 -7.05
N GLY A 27 -0.36 18.47 -6.09
CA GLY A 27 -1.70 17.97 -6.33
C GLY A 27 -2.69 19.10 -6.63
N TRP A 28 -3.52 18.89 -7.64
CA TRP A 28 -4.73 19.67 -7.86
C TRP A 28 -5.93 18.76 -7.67
N ILE A 29 -6.80 19.11 -6.74
CA ILE A 29 -8.01 18.33 -6.46
C ILE A 29 -9.16 18.96 -7.23
N PRO A 30 -9.74 18.27 -8.23
CA PRO A 30 -10.91 18.75 -8.94
C PRO A 30 -12.13 18.65 -8.03
N GLY A 31 -12.77 19.77 -7.75
CA GLY A 31 -13.99 19.86 -6.95
C GLY A 31 -14.46 21.31 -6.92
N GLY A 32 -15.63 21.61 -7.47
CA GLY A 32 -16.01 22.99 -7.71
C GLY A 32 -15.04 23.68 -8.70
N ASP A 33 -14.46 24.81 -8.30
CA ASP A 33 -13.44 25.51 -9.10
C ASP A 33 -12.06 24.85 -9.05
N GLY A 34 -11.92 23.73 -8.30
CA GLY A 34 -10.65 23.07 -8.03
C GLY A 34 -9.80 23.83 -7.00
N TYR A 35 -8.92 23.10 -6.30
CA TYR A 35 -7.99 23.71 -5.36
C TYR A 35 -6.67 22.94 -5.28
N ALA A 36 -5.61 23.64 -4.93
CA ALA A 36 -4.32 23.00 -4.66
C ALA A 36 -4.41 22.14 -3.39
N GLY A 37 -4.12 20.88 -3.51
CA GLY A 37 -4.17 19.92 -2.42
C GLY A 37 -3.04 18.92 -2.49
N GLY A 38 -2.93 18.06 -1.50
CA GLY A 38 -2.00 16.92 -1.54
C GLY A 38 -2.34 16.00 -2.71
N ALA A 39 -1.30 15.47 -3.35
CA ALA A 39 -1.49 14.45 -4.37
C ALA A 39 -2.16 13.19 -3.79
N ASP A 40 -2.73 12.36 -4.66
CA ASP A 40 -3.22 11.04 -4.28
C ASP A 40 -2.10 10.26 -3.55
N PRO A 41 -2.34 9.77 -2.33
CA PRO A 41 -1.35 9.02 -1.56
C PRO A 41 -0.72 7.85 -2.31
N LEU A 42 -1.45 7.22 -3.24
CA LEU A 42 -0.91 6.17 -4.09
C LEU A 42 0.21 6.70 -5.00
N THR A 43 0.11 7.94 -5.48
CA THR A 43 1.17 8.57 -6.29
C THR A 43 2.46 8.72 -5.49
N ILE A 44 2.35 9.13 -4.22
CA ILE A 44 3.50 9.22 -3.30
C ILE A 44 4.12 7.83 -3.09
N LEU A 45 3.28 6.83 -2.82
CA LEU A 45 3.73 5.45 -2.64
C LEU A 45 4.46 4.94 -3.90
N MET A 46 3.91 5.20 -5.08
CA MET A 46 4.53 4.81 -6.35
C MET A 46 5.86 5.52 -6.60
N ALA A 47 5.97 6.80 -6.25
CA ALA A 47 7.23 7.54 -6.33
C ALA A 47 8.30 6.92 -5.41
N LEU A 48 7.93 6.54 -4.19
CA LEU A 48 8.83 5.85 -3.25
C LEU A 48 9.24 4.47 -3.73
N LEU A 49 8.30 3.68 -4.26
CA LEU A 49 8.59 2.32 -4.77
C LEU A 49 9.43 2.35 -6.06
N SER A 50 9.29 3.40 -6.87
CA SER A 50 10.06 3.56 -8.10
C SER A 50 11.45 4.15 -7.87
N ALA A 51 11.70 4.84 -6.75
CA ALA A 51 12.95 5.51 -6.45
C ALA A 51 14.19 4.61 -6.58
N PRO A 52 14.23 3.38 -6.02
CA PRO A 52 15.43 2.54 -6.06
C PRO A 52 15.76 2.02 -7.46
N VAL A 53 14.77 1.96 -8.37
CA VAL A 53 14.97 1.45 -9.73
C VAL A 53 15.06 2.58 -10.78
N ALA A 54 14.77 3.81 -10.40
CA ALA A 54 14.87 4.98 -11.27
C ALA A 54 16.26 5.18 -11.89
N PRO A 55 17.40 4.99 -11.16
CA PRO A 55 18.74 5.12 -11.73
C PRO A 55 19.02 4.13 -12.88
N PHE A 56 18.29 3.02 -12.94
CA PHE A 56 18.42 2.01 -14.00
C PHE A 56 17.53 2.29 -15.22
N GLY A 57 16.91 3.47 -15.30
CA GLY A 57 16.02 3.84 -16.42
C GLY A 57 14.67 3.14 -16.42
N VAL A 58 14.29 2.48 -15.32
CA VAL A 58 12.98 1.82 -15.21
C VAL A 58 11.89 2.87 -15.00
N THR A 59 10.88 2.85 -15.85
CA THR A 59 9.76 3.80 -15.76
C THR A 59 8.78 3.43 -14.63
N PRO A 60 8.10 4.40 -14.03
CA PRO A 60 7.07 4.14 -13.01
C PRO A 60 5.96 3.20 -13.51
N GLY A 61 5.58 3.28 -14.77
CA GLY A 61 4.61 2.38 -15.40
C GLY A 61 5.07 0.93 -15.43
N THR A 62 6.37 0.69 -15.66
CA THR A 62 6.96 -0.67 -15.59
C THR A 62 6.92 -1.22 -14.16
N VAL A 63 7.26 -0.37 -13.16
CA VAL A 63 7.19 -0.77 -11.74
C VAL A 63 5.78 -1.15 -11.36
N ALA A 64 4.82 -0.34 -11.74
CA ALA A 64 3.42 -0.58 -11.44
C ALA A 64 2.88 -1.85 -12.12
N THR A 65 3.24 -2.08 -13.39
CA THR A 65 2.91 -3.32 -14.10
C THR A 65 3.51 -4.54 -13.40
N PHE A 66 4.78 -4.45 -13.01
CA PHE A 66 5.46 -5.50 -12.25
C PHE A 66 4.75 -5.79 -10.93
N LEU A 67 4.40 -4.75 -10.15
CA LEU A 67 3.70 -4.91 -8.89
C LEU A 67 2.32 -5.57 -9.07
N LEU A 68 1.59 -5.21 -10.12
CA LEU A 68 0.30 -5.79 -10.42
C LEU A 68 0.42 -7.28 -10.78
N VAL A 69 1.37 -7.64 -11.65
CA VAL A 69 1.61 -9.03 -12.03
C VAL A 69 2.16 -9.84 -10.86
N ALA A 70 3.09 -9.27 -10.09
CA ALA A 70 3.67 -9.90 -8.92
C ALA A 70 2.74 -9.95 -7.70
N SER A 71 1.57 -9.29 -7.73
CA SER A 71 0.67 -9.20 -6.57
C SER A 71 0.22 -10.57 -6.06
N SER A 72 -0.07 -11.53 -6.95
CA SER A 72 -0.48 -12.88 -6.55
C SER A 72 0.64 -13.67 -5.84
N PRO A 73 1.86 -13.82 -6.39
CA PRO A 73 2.94 -14.49 -5.66
C PRO A 73 3.36 -13.72 -4.39
N LEU A 74 3.31 -12.39 -4.38
CA LEU A 74 3.56 -11.58 -3.18
C LEU A 74 2.48 -11.84 -2.11
N ALA A 75 1.21 -11.89 -2.49
CA ALA A 75 0.13 -12.22 -1.56
C ALA A 75 0.31 -13.63 -0.96
N ALA A 76 0.70 -14.63 -1.75
CA ALA A 76 0.99 -15.98 -1.26
C ALA A 76 2.12 -15.97 -0.22
N THR A 77 3.24 -15.33 -0.54
CA THR A 77 4.42 -15.29 0.33
C THR A 77 4.15 -14.53 1.64
N LEU A 78 3.46 -13.39 1.56
CA LEU A 78 3.14 -12.60 2.74
C LEU A 78 2.03 -13.24 3.60
N ALA A 79 1.11 -14.01 3.03
CA ALA A 79 0.13 -14.78 3.78
C ALA A 79 0.74 -16.04 4.43
N TRP A 80 1.82 -16.58 3.85
CA TRP A 80 2.51 -17.74 4.42
C TRP A 80 3.06 -17.49 5.82
N VAL A 81 3.55 -16.29 6.09
CA VAL A 81 4.14 -15.95 7.39
C VAL A 81 3.12 -15.99 8.51
N PRO A 82 1.98 -15.26 8.46
CA PRO A 82 0.97 -15.31 9.51
C PRO A 82 0.26 -16.67 9.60
N SER A 83 0.21 -17.45 8.53
CA SER A 83 -0.40 -18.78 8.59
C SER A 83 0.30 -19.74 9.57
N ARG A 84 1.55 -19.43 9.97
CA ARG A 84 2.28 -20.17 11.02
C ARG A 84 1.61 -20.10 12.39
N SER A 85 0.92 -19.00 12.66
CA SER A 85 0.18 -18.86 13.93
C SER A 85 -1.17 -19.60 13.93
N LEU A 86 -1.67 -19.93 12.75
CA LEU A 86 -2.97 -20.61 12.59
C LEU A 86 -2.82 -22.14 12.63
N THR A 87 -1.71 -22.68 12.11
CA THR A 87 -1.51 -24.14 12.04
C THR A 87 -0.03 -24.50 11.93
N SER A 88 0.33 -25.66 12.50
CA SER A 88 1.65 -26.28 12.33
C SER A 88 1.76 -27.11 11.05
N SER A 89 0.63 -27.47 10.43
CA SER A 89 0.62 -28.30 9.21
C SER A 89 1.07 -27.50 8.00
N LEU A 90 2.16 -27.91 7.35
CA LEU A 90 2.67 -27.29 6.14
C LEU A 90 1.65 -27.29 4.99
N ARG A 91 0.88 -28.39 4.86
CA ARG A 91 -0.14 -28.53 3.82
C ARG A 91 -1.25 -27.49 3.98
N VAL A 92 -1.74 -27.33 5.21
CA VAL A 92 -2.80 -26.35 5.51
C VAL A 92 -2.28 -24.93 5.29
N ARG A 93 -1.05 -24.63 5.71
CA ARG A 93 -0.44 -23.31 5.47
C ARG A 93 -0.31 -22.99 3.99
N PHE A 94 0.12 -23.98 3.19
CA PHE A 94 0.20 -23.83 1.73
C PHE A 94 -1.18 -23.53 1.13
N LEU A 95 -2.19 -24.30 1.51
CA LEU A 95 -3.57 -24.09 1.03
C LEU A 95 -4.14 -22.73 1.42
N VAL A 96 -3.92 -22.29 2.66
CA VAL A 96 -4.36 -20.95 3.12
C VAL A 96 -3.68 -19.85 2.34
N SER A 97 -2.36 -19.94 2.13
CA SER A 97 -1.60 -18.95 1.38
C SER A 97 -2.00 -18.91 -0.10
N LEU A 98 -2.24 -20.09 -0.69
CA LEU A 98 -2.71 -20.20 -2.06
C LEU A 98 -4.13 -19.64 -2.22
N ALA A 99 -5.04 -19.99 -1.30
CA ALA A 99 -6.41 -19.47 -1.30
C ALA A 99 -6.44 -17.93 -1.16
N TRP A 100 -5.52 -17.36 -0.35
CA TRP A 100 -5.37 -15.92 -0.24
C TRP A 100 -4.88 -15.29 -1.55
N ALA A 101 -3.86 -15.87 -2.18
CA ALA A 101 -3.28 -15.40 -3.44
C ALA A 101 -4.22 -15.52 -4.64
N LEU A 102 -5.14 -16.48 -4.60
CA LEU A 102 -6.15 -16.71 -5.64
C LEU A 102 -7.53 -16.19 -5.25
N SER A 103 -7.60 -15.33 -4.22
CA SER A 103 -8.87 -14.77 -3.78
C SER A 103 -9.55 -13.97 -4.90
N PRO A 104 -10.90 -14.04 -5.02
CA PRO A 104 -11.62 -13.26 -6.02
C PRO A 104 -11.34 -11.75 -5.92
N ALA A 105 -11.12 -11.23 -4.71
CA ALA A 105 -10.82 -9.82 -4.49
C ALA A 105 -9.50 -9.39 -5.16
N LEU A 106 -8.44 -10.22 -5.06
CA LEU A 106 -7.18 -9.95 -5.72
C LEU A 106 -7.28 -10.08 -7.23
N LEU A 107 -7.92 -11.17 -7.70
CA LEU A 107 -8.07 -11.43 -9.13
C LEU A 107 -8.91 -10.35 -9.83
N LEU A 108 -9.99 -9.90 -9.20
CA LEU A 108 -10.79 -8.78 -9.70
C LEU A 108 -10.00 -7.48 -9.69
N SER A 109 -9.24 -7.18 -8.63
CA SER A 109 -8.38 -5.99 -8.59
C SER A 109 -7.35 -6.02 -9.71
N ALA A 110 -6.72 -7.17 -9.95
CA ALA A 110 -5.73 -7.33 -11.02
C ALA A 110 -6.38 -7.21 -12.41
N SER A 111 -7.53 -7.85 -12.64
CA SER A 111 -8.23 -7.82 -13.93
C SER A 111 -8.75 -6.42 -14.31
N HIS A 112 -9.13 -5.61 -13.31
CA HIS A 112 -9.53 -4.21 -13.51
C HIS A 112 -8.37 -3.23 -13.52
N GLY A 113 -7.12 -3.69 -13.34
CA GLY A 113 -5.96 -2.81 -13.25
C GLY A 113 -5.92 -1.96 -11.97
N SER A 114 -6.63 -2.36 -10.92
CA SER A 114 -6.64 -1.64 -9.65
C SER A 114 -5.39 -1.97 -8.82
N LEU A 115 -4.33 -1.17 -9.01
CA LEU A 115 -3.10 -1.32 -8.26
C LEU A 115 -3.33 -1.13 -6.75
N ALA A 116 -4.16 -0.14 -6.37
CA ALA A 116 -4.52 0.10 -4.98
C ALA A 116 -5.14 -1.14 -4.32
N GLY A 117 -6.13 -1.76 -4.98
CA GLY A 117 -6.76 -2.98 -4.48
C GLY A 117 -5.78 -4.14 -4.35
N ALA A 118 -4.92 -4.34 -5.35
CA ALA A 118 -3.92 -5.39 -5.33
C ALA A 118 -2.89 -5.21 -4.20
N LEU A 119 -2.34 -4.00 -4.05
CA LEU A 119 -1.37 -3.69 -2.98
C LEU A 119 -1.99 -3.76 -1.59
N ALA A 120 -3.22 -3.28 -1.42
CA ALA A 120 -3.95 -3.41 -0.15
C ALA A 120 -4.12 -4.89 0.23
N HIS A 121 -4.52 -5.73 -0.73
CA HIS A 121 -4.68 -7.17 -0.50
C HIS A 121 -3.36 -7.85 -0.11
N VAL A 122 -2.25 -7.47 -0.74
CA VAL A 122 -0.90 -7.97 -0.43
C VAL A 122 -0.43 -7.56 0.97
N ALA A 123 -0.73 -6.33 1.41
CA ALA A 123 -0.30 -5.81 2.70
C ALA A 123 -1.14 -6.30 3.90
N LEU A 124 -2.39 -6.66 3.67
CA LEU A 124 -3.36 -6.97 4.72
C LEU A 124 -2.95 -8.13 5.64
N PRO A 125 -2.38 -9.28 5.17
CA PRO A 125 -1.94 -10.37 6.03
C PRO A 125 -0.85 -9.96 7.01
N VAL A 126 0.05 -9.06 6.60
CA VAL A 126 1.16 -8.59 7.45
C VAL A 126 0.61 -7.76 8.61
N LEU A 127 -0.31 -6.84 8.33
CA LEU A 127 -0.95 -6.04 9.37
C LEU A 127 -1.83 -6.91 10.28
N ALA A 128 -2.60 -7.84 9.72
CA ALA A 128 -3.42 -8.76 10.48
C ALA A 128 -2.58 -9.63 11.44
N ALA A 129 -1.44 -10.15 10.96
CA ALA A 129 -0.52 -10.91 11.80
C ALA A 129 0.02 -10.11 12.99
N TYR A 130 0.26 -8.83 12.82
CA TYR A 130 0.69 -7.96 13.89
C TYR A 130 -0.45 -7.66 14.88
N CYS A 131 -1.66 -7.48 14.40
CA CYS A 131 -2.83 -7.16 15.23
C CYS A 131 -3.35 -8.37 16.03
N VAL A 132 -3.12 -9.60 15.58
CA VAL A 132 -3.58 -10.80 16.29
C VAL A 132 -2.66 -11.12 17.46
N PRO A 133 -3.19 -11.21 18.71
CA PRO A 133 -2.37 -11.40 19.94
C PRO A 133 -1.55 -12.69 19.96
N ALA A 134 -2.02 -13.74 19.32
CA ALA A 134 -1.37 -15.05 19.23
C ALA A 134 -0.33 -15.16 18.10
N ALA A 135 -0.14 -14.11 17.32
CA ALA A 135 0.85 -14.14 16.25
C ALA A 135 2.24 -14.33 16.89
N THR A 136 2.81 -15.49 16.65
CA THR A 136 4.22 -15.76 16.93
C THR A 136 5.06 -14.66 16.25
N PRO A 137 6.19 -14.25 16.85
CA PRO A 137 7.03 -13.23 16.24
C PRO A 137 7.32 -13.61 14.78
N LEU A 138 7.19 -12.64 13.89
CA LEU A 138 7.61 -12.77 12.50
C LEU A 138 9.13 -13.01 12.53
N MET A 139 9.54 -14.27 12.67
CA MET A 139 10.95 -14.60 12.58
C MET A 139 11.35 -14.41 11.11
N VAL A 140 12.03 -13.33 10.84
CA VAL A 140 13.02 -13.34 9.76
C VAL A 140 14.04 -14.38 10.22
N ALA A 141 14.01 -15.56 9.62
CA ALA A 141 15.05 -16.54 9.80
C ALA A 141 16.35 -15.88 9.33
N GLY A 142 17.10 -15.37 10.30
CA GLY A 142 18.40 -14.78 10.05
C GLY A 142 19.25 -15.86 9.40
N ALA A 143 19.82 -15.54 8.23
CA ALA A 143 20.93 -16.29 7.70
C ALA A 143 22.00 -16.35 8.80
N SER A 144 22.14 -17.52 9.38
CA SER A 144 23.16 -17.85 10.36
C SER A 144 24.53 -17.54 9.76
N GLY A 145 25.24 -16.57 10.31
CA GLY A 145 26.66 -16.34 9.96
C GLY A 145 27.18 -14.93 10.11
N VAL A 146 26.32 -13.93 10.31
CA VAL A 146 26.80 -12.57 10.56
C VAL A 146 26.57 -12.24 12.04
N THR A 147 27.63 -11.91 12.76
CA THR A 147 27.62 -11.41 14.13
C THR A 147 27.07 -9.96 14.18
N ALA A 148 25.92 -9.74 13.55
CA ALA A 148 25.17 -8.51 13.73
C ALA A 148 24.47 -8.55 15.08
N ALA A 149 24.45 -7.44 15.79
CA ALA A 149 23.75 -7.29 17.05
C ALA A 149 22.32 -7.87 16.92
N PRO A 150 21.82 -8.65 17.90
CA PRO A 150 20.54 -9.33 17.78
C PRO A 150 19.43 -8.30 17.61
N ILE A 151 18.91 -8.20 16.39
CA ILE A 151 17.79 -7.31 16.07
C ILE A 151 16.59 -7.84 16.86
N ASN A 152 16.01 -7.01 17.71
CA ASN A 152 14.86 -7.40 18.52
C ASN A 152 13.68 -7.77 17.58
N PRO A 153 13.17 -9.00 17.60
CA PRO A 153 12.09 -9.44 16.70
C PRO A 153 10.83 -8.58 16.83
N ARG A 154 10.60 -7.96 18.00
CA ARG A 154 9.48 -7.02 18.20
C ARG A 154 9.62 -5.76 17.35
N THR A 155 10.84 -5.26 17.20
CA THR A 155 11.12 -4.05 16.38
C THR A 155 10.92 -4.33 14.90
N VAL A 156 11.37 -5.50 14.43
CA VAL A 156 11.18 -5.92 13.03
C VAL A 156 9.68 -6.07 12.72
N ASN A 157 8.95 -6.73 13.60
CA ASN A 157 7.50 -6.92 13.43
C ASN A 157 6.76 -5.58 13.41
N ALA A 158 7.15 -4.64 14.27
CA ALA A 158 6.58 -3.29 14.29
C ALA A 158 6.89 -2.53 13.00
N GLY A 159 8.12 -2.63 12.48
CA GLY A 159 8.51 -2.04 11.20
C GLY A 159 7.70 -2.59 10.03
N CYS A 160 7.58 -3.91 9.93
CA CYS A 160 6.76 -4.56 8.89
C CYS A 160 5.29 -4.16 8.96
N ALA A 161 4.72 -4.07 10.17
CA ALA A 161 3.35 -3.62 10.36
C ALA A 161 3.16 -2.14 9.97
N GLY A 162 4.16 -1.29 10.28
CA GLY A 162 4.15 0.11 9.88
C GLY A 162 4.17 0.30 8.37
N LEU A 163 5.01 -0.46 7.67
CA LEU A 163 5.06 -0.47 6.20
C LEU A 163 3.75 -1.02 5.60
N ALA A 164 3.20 -2.08 6.16
CA ALA A 164 1.92 -2.61 5.71
C ALA A 164 0.77 -1.61 5.92
N LEU A 165 0.75 -0.91 7.06
CA LEU A 165 -0.22 0.15 7.32
C LEU A 165 -0.02 1.33 6.37
N LEU A 166 1.22 1.72 6.07
CA LEU A 166 1.53 2.75 5.08
C LEU A 166 0.96 2.39 3.71
N VAL A 167 1.23 1.18 3.23
CA VAL A 167 0.70 0.72 1.93
C VAL A 167 -0.82 0.72 1.94
N LEU A 168 -1.45 0.16 2.97
CA LEU A 168 -2.91 0.15 3.10
C LEU A 168 -3.51 1.55 3.12
N ALA A 169 -2.91 2.46 3.88
CA ALA A 169 -3.38 3.84 4.02
C ALA A 169 -3.19 4.65 2.73
N CYS A 170 -2.13 4.38 1.95
CA CYS A 170 -1.96 4.98 0.63
C CYS A 170 -2.97 4.45 -0.39
N CYS A 171 -3.39 3.18 -0.27
CA CYS A 171 -4.40 2.57 -1.14
C CYS A 171 -5.83 2.97 -0.77
N ALA A 172 -6.08 3.18 0.52
CA ALA A 172 -7.39 3.50 1.07
C ALA A 172 -7.20 4.38 2.33
N PRO A 173 -7.22 5.72 2.19
CA PRO A 173 -6.85 6.63 3.27
C PRO A 173 -7.65 6.43 4.57
N TRP A 174 -8.92 6.03 4.47
CA TRP A 174 -9.76 5.73 5.64
C TRP A 174 -9.24 4.59 6.53
N THR A 175 -8.31 3.76 6.04
CA THR A 175 -7.72 2.66 6.82
C THR A 175 -6.74 3.14 7.89
N LEU A 176 -6.18 4.36 7.75
CA LEU A 176 -5.25 4.90 8.74
C LEU A 176 -5.89 5.10 10.12
N PRO A 177 -7.03 5.79 10.27
CA PRO A 177 -7.67 5.92 11.59
C PRO A 177 -8.08 4.58 12.18
N LEU A 178 -8.54 3.62 11.38
CA LEU A 178 -8.86 2.28 11.85
C LEU A 178 -7.61 1.51 12.30
N GLY A 179 -6.53 1.60 11.53
CA GLY A 179 -5.25 1.01 11.88
C GLY A 179 -4.69 1.60 13.18
N VAL A 180 -4.74 2.91 13.33
CA VAL A 180 -4.33 3.60 14.58
C VAL A 180 -5.20 3.13 15.76
N ALA A 181 -6.51 3.06 15.60
CA ALA A 181 -7.41 2.59 16.64
C ALA A 181 -7.09 1.14 17.06
N ALA A 182 -6.86 0.24 16.11
CA ALA A 182 -6.46 -1.14 16.36
C ALA A 182 -5.11 -1.24 17.09
N LEU A 183 -4.14 -0.42 16.71
CA LEU A 183 -2.83 -0.36 17.35
C LEU A 183 -2.91 0.18 18.78
N LEU A 184 -3.70 1.22 19.02
CA LEU A 184 -3.93 1.79 20.35
C LEU A 184 -4.66 0.80 21.27
N TRP A 185 -5.64 0.07 20.73
CA TRP A 185 -6.34 -0.99 21.45
C TRP A 185 -5.35 -2.05 21.95
N ARG A 186 -4.38 -2.43 21.13
CA ARG A 186 -3.39 -3.44 21.47
C ARG A 186 -2.38 -2.97 22.52
N ALA A 187 -1.79 -1.80 22.32
CA ALA A 187 -0.85 -1.20 23.26
C ALA A 187 -0.56 0.26 22.87
N ARG A 188 -0.62 1.18 23.83
CA ARG A 188 -0.35 2.61 23.60
C ARG A 188 0.99 2.90 22.90
N ARG A 189 2.02 2.07 23.15
CA ARG A 189 3.35 2.19 22.51
C ARG A 189 3.36 1.78 21.04
N SER A 190 2.34 1.05 20.57
CA SER A 190 2.24 0.62 19.18
C SER A 190 1.82 1.74 18.24
N ALA A 191 1.35 2.89 18.74
CA ALA A 191 0.99 4.05 17.92
C ALA A 191 2.17 4.56 17.07
N VAL A 192 3.41 4.38 17.53
CA VAL A 192 4.63 4.75 16.78
C VAL A 192 4.72 4.00 15.45
N VAL A 193 4.13 2.80 15.36
CA VAL A 193 4.05 2.01 14.12
C VAL A 193 3.27 2.74 13.01
N ALA A 194 2.34 3.62 13.40
CA ALA A 194 1.55 4.39 12.43
C ALA A 194 2.27 5.66 11.93
N LEU A 195 3.40 6.06 12.52
CA LEU A 195 4.11 7.28 12.13
C LEU A 195 4.45 7.37 10.64
N PRO A 196 5.01 6.35 9.97
CA PRO A 196 5.32 6.45 8.55
C PRO A 196 4.07 6.75 7.71
N ALA A 197 2.96 6.08 8.00
CA ALA A 197 1.70 6.31 7.32
C ALA A 197 1.13 7.70 7.62
N ALA A 198 1.19 8.14 8.86
CA ALA A 198 0.72 9.46 9.27
C ALA A 198 1.51 10.59 8.58
N VAL A 199 2.83 10.48 8.50
CA VAL A 199 3.70 11.47 7.84
C VAL A 199 3.39 11.55 6.34
N VAL A 200 3.29 10.42 5.65
CA VAL A 200 3.02 10.39 4.21
C VAL A 200 1.61 10.89 3.88
N LEU A 201 0.62 10.60 4.72
CA LEU A 201 -0.75 11.03 4.51
C LEU A 201 -1.07 12.42 5.11
N ALA A 202 -0.15 13.01 5.87
CA ALA A 202 -0.38 14.32 6.50
C ALA A 202 -0.85 15.40 5.51
N PRO A 203 -0.27 15.57 4.30
CA PRO A 203 -0.76 16.56 3.33
C PRO A 203 -2.20 16.28 2.88
N THR A 204 -2.55 15.01 2.67
CA THR A 204 -3.90 14.59 2.27
C THR A 204 -4.92 14.93 3.36
N TYR A 205 -4.63 14.57 4.62
CA TYR A 205 -5.53 14.89 5.72
C TYR A 205 -5.63 16.39 5.99
N ALA A 206 -4.52 17.13 5.87
CA ALA A 206 -4.53 18.58 6.00
C ALA A 206 -5.43 19.23 4.94
N SER A 207 -5.35 18.77 3.68
CA SER A 207 -6.21 19.24 2.60
C SER A 207 -7.69 18.95 2.84
N ILE A 208 -8.02 17.77 3.36
CA ILE A 208 -9.40 17.37 3.67
C ILE A 208 -9.96 18.18 4.84
N ILE A 209 -9.16 18.45 5.85
CA ILE A 209 -9.56 19.29 7.00
C ILE A 209 -9.82 20.74 6.54
N ALA A 210 -8.95 21.26 5.67
CA ALA A 210 -9.10 22.61 5.13
C ALA A 210 -10.30 22.76 4.19
N HIS A 211 -10.66 21.68 3.49
CA HIS A 211 -11.74 21.66 2.50
C HIS A 211 -12.72 20.51 2.76
N PRO A 212 -13.77 20.73 3.59
CA PRO A 212 -14.74 19.69 3.96
C PRO A 212 -15.45 19.05 2.75
N SER A 213 -15.55 19.74 1.62
CA SER A 213 -16.10 19.17 0.37
C SER A 213 -15.26 18.02 -0.19
N ALA A 214 -14.00 17.90 0.24
CA ALA A 214 -13.08 16.82 -0.16
C ALA A 214 -13.21 15.52 0.66
N TRP A 215 -14.13 15.44 1.61
CA TRP A 215 -14.33 14.24 2.42
C TRP A 215 -14.58 12.98 1.58
N GLY A 216 -15.17 13.14 0.39
CA GLY A 216 -15.32 12.05 -0.56
C GLY A 216 -13.99 11.40 -0.98
N ALA A 217 -12.87 12.13 -0.90
CA ALA A 217 -11.55 11.59 -1.20
C ALA A 217 -11.08 10.54 -0.18
N LEU A 218 -11.55 10.59 1.07
CA LEU A 218 -11.24 9.55 2.07
C LEU A 218 -11.87 8.19 1.73
N THR A 219 -13.05 8.20 1.14
CA THR A 219 -13.81 7.00 0.82
C THR A 219 -13.56 6.51 -0.61
N SER A 220 -12.95 7.35 -1.46
CA SER A 220 -12.53 6.93 -2.79
C SER A 220 -11.32 6.00 -2.68
N THR A 221 -11.32 4.95 -3.46
CA THR A 221 -10.10 4.14 -3.65
C THR A 221 -9.12 4.96 -4.48
N SER A 222 -7.90 5.12 -3.96
CA SER A 222 -6.81 5.77 -4.68
C SER A 222 -6.64 5.19 -6.09
N GLY A 223 -6.40 6.04 -7.08
CA GLY A 223 -6.22 5.62 -8.47
C GLY A 223 -7.50 5.55 -9.31
N GLY A 224 -8.65 5.97 -8.79
CA GLY A 224 -9.89 6.04 -9.57
C GLY A 224 -9.86 7.16 -10.61
N VAL A 225 -9.80 6.81 -11.90
CA VAL A 225 -9.76 7.71 -13.05
C VAL A 225 -11.00 8.60 -13.20
N HIS A 226 -12.04 8.36 -12.41
CA HIS A 226 -13.32 9.05 -12.55
C HIS A 226 -13.29 10.56 -12.30
N ALA A 227 -12.21 11.09 -11.73
CA ALA A 227 -12.09 12.52 -11.48
C ALA A 227 -11.56 13.32 -12.69
N TYR A 228 -10.86 12.67 -13.64
CA TYR A 228 -10.17 13.38 -14.72
C TYR A 228 -10.92 13.40 -16.04
N THR A 229 -11.86 12.50 -16.28
CA THR A 229 -12.55 12.39 -17.57
C THR A 229 -13.78 13.27 -17.71
N ARG A 230 -14.30 13.87 -16.65
CA ARG A 230 -15.45 14.78 -16.74
C ARG A 230 -15.11 16.23 -17.08
N ALA A 231 -13.83 16.63 -16.99
CA ALA A 231 -13.43 18.00 -17.31
C ALA A 231 -13.15 18.25 -18.81
N SER A 232 -13.15 17.23 -19.65
CA SER A 232 -12.86 17.35 -21.09
C SER A 232 -14.09 17.35 -21.99
N SER A 233 -15.28 17.45 -21.45
CA SER A 233 -16.54 17.47 -22.24
C SER A 233 -17.30 18.80 -22.12
N TRP A 234 -16.56 19.92 -21.98
CA TRP A 234 -17.14 21.26 -22.16
C TRP A 234 -16.38 22.04 -23.21
#